data_44801417faf4000c822f76d6dfae8767
#
_entry.id   44801417faf4000c822f76d6dfae8767
#
_cell.length_a   1.000
_cell.length_b   1.000
_cell.length_c   1.000
_cell.angle_alpha   90.00
_cell.angle_beta   90.00
_cell.angle_gamma   90.00
#
_symmetry.space_group_name_H-M   'P 1'
#
loop_
_entity.id
_entity.type
_entity.pdbx_description
1 polymer ?
#
loop_
_entity_poly.entity_id
_entity_poly.type
_entity_poly.pdbx_seq_one_letter_code
_entity_poly.pdbx_strand_id
1 'polypeptide(L)'
;MKFSYTLLLAFWVFSGWSQNEVSIYTERQGSDVIVYADNPAVIPMTAEIKLNLTNMKTDFGGDEGLFVIPQKAERHQLLSAKATRQVGKIGLGLESIIYIGDVLNQSETEHIYELPFASGMTYQISQGYNGRFSHKGVNAIDFAMDVGEKVYAARGGIVYRVVQKNSKSCQHSSCQEYNNYIMIYHDDGTFSEYSHLKYNGADVKVGDRVKTGDLIGFSGNTGWSSGPHLHFVVYKYDQKGNRQSLKTKFRTKDQGDTILQEQGSYTKE
;
A
#
# COMPACT_ATOMS: atom_id res chain seq x y z
N MET A 1 -20.92 47.96 -11.10
CA MET A 1 -21.27 47.09 -9.95
C MET A 1 -20.16 46.06 -9.80
N LYS A 2 -19.33 46.17 -8.76
CA LYS A 2 -18.27 45.21 -8.46
C LYS A 2 -18.92 44.05 -7.66
N PHE A 3 -18.96 42.85 -8.21
CA PHE A 3 -19.37 41.67 -7.47
C PHE A 3 -18.15 41.10 -6.76
N SER A 4 -18.20 41.11 -5.44
CA SER A 4 -17.22 40.47 -4.56
C SER A 4 -17.61 39.00 -4.43
N TYR A 5 -16.75 38.10 -4.86
CA TYR A 5 -16.94 36.65 -4.70
C TYR A 5 -16.12 36.21 -3.50
N THR A 6 -16.79 35.73 -2.46
CA THR A 6 -16.13 35.14 -1.29
C THR A 6 -15.85 33.65 -1.62
N LEU A 7 -14.57 33.35 -1.86
CA LEU A 7 -14.08 32.00 -2.00
C LEU A 7 -13.89 31.42 -0.60
N LEU A 8 -14.72 30.47 -0.19
CA LEU A 8 -14.48 29.67 1.02
C LEU A 8 -13.47 28.58 0.66
N LEU A 9 -12.19 28.83 0.91
CA LEU A 9 -11.14 27.82 0.92
C LEU A 9 -11.24 27.07 2.26
N ALA A 10 -11.82 25.88 2.27
CA ALA A 10 -11.73 25.00 3.41
C ALA A 10 -10.40 24.24 3.34
N PHE A 11 -9.40 24.75 4.07
CA PHE A 11 -8.19 23.99 4.38
C PHE A 11 -8.49 23.10 5.58
N TRP A 12 -8.58 21.78 5.38
CA TRP A 12 -8.48 20.82 6.47
C TRP A 12 -7.03 20.38 6.58
N VAL A 13 -6.34 20.93 7.57
CA VAL A 13 -5.00 20.47 7.95
C VAL A 13 -5.16 19.33 8.92
N PHE A 14 -4.92 18.11 8.47
CA PHE A 14 -4.61 17.01 9.37
C PHE A 14 -3.13 17.07 9.74
N SER A 15 -2.84 17.50 10.97
CA SER A 15 -1.50 17.52 11.54
C SER A 15 -1.04 16.11 11.86
N GLY A 16 0.04 15.68 11.26
CA GLY A 16 0.89 14.62 11.76
C GLY A 16 1.19 13.43 10.86
N TRP A 17 1.80 13.65 9.68
CA TRP A 17 2.74 12.71 9.03
C TRP A 17 3.47 13.45 7.92
N SER A 18 4.76 13.62 8.11
CA SER A 18 5.65 14.47 7.30
C SER A 18 5.88 13.90 5.89
N GLN A 19 5.85 14.76 4.88
CA GLN A 19 6.53 14.77 3.57
C GLN A 19 6.03 13.89 2.41
N ASN A 20 4.92 13.14 2.48
CA ASN A 20 4.40 12.38 1.33
C ASN A 20 2.86 12.42 1.24
N GLU A 21 2.23 13.55 1.55
CA GLU A 21 0.77 13.63 1.46
C GLU A 21 0.35 14.07 0.06
N VAL A 22 -0.59 13.31 -0.52
CA VAL A 22 -1.29 13.72 -1.74
C VAL A 22 -2.03 15.01 -1.46
N SER A 23 -1.85 16.01 -2.32
CA SER A 23 -2.63 17.24 -2.29
C SER A 23 -3.62 17.27 -3.43
N ILE A 24 -4.87 17.69 -3.13
CA ILE A 24 -5.92 17.90 -4.14
C ILE A 24 -6.35 19.35 -4.07
N TYR A 25 -6.39 19.99 -5.22
CA TYR A 25 -6.71 21.40 -5.31
C TYR A 25 -7.46 21.73 -6.60
N THR A 26 -8.05 22.93 -6.64
CA THR A 26 -8.85 23.38 -7.78
C THR A 26 -8.24 24.64 -8.40
N GLU A 27 -8.26 24.70 -9.72
CA GLU A 27 -7.93 25.92 -10.47
C GLU A 27 -9.12 26.36 -11.33
N ARG A 28 -9.33 27.66 -11.41
CA ARG A 28 -10.38 28.23 -12.23
C ARG A 28 -9.86 28.66 -13.59
N GLN A 29 -10.51 28.20 -14.66
CA GLN A 29 -10.22 28.59 -16.02
C GLN A 29 -11.49 29.19 -16.66
N GLY A 30 -11.63 30.52 -16.58
CA GLY A 30 -12.86 31.20 -16.98
C GLY A 30 -14.05 30.81 -16.10
N SER A 31 -15.07 30.16 -16.69
CA SER A 31 -16.23 29.61 -16.01
C SER A 31 -16.03 28.17 -15.52
N ASP A 32 -14.96 27.52 -15.96
CA ASP A 32 -14.68 26.13 -15.66
C ASP A 32 -13.78 26.02 -14.42
N VAL A 33 -13.89 24.88 -13.71
CA VAL A 33 -13.04 24.53 -12.58
C VAL A 33 -12.39 23.19 -12.88
N ILE A 34 -11.08 23.14 -12.77
CA ILE A 34 -10.30 21.91 -12.95
C ILE A 34 -9.78 21.46 -11.60
N VAL A 35 -9.93 20.15 -11.32
CA VAL A 35 -9.40 19.52 -10.10
C VAL A 35 -8.09 18.84 -10.45
N TYR A 36 -7.04 19.22 -9.74
CA TYR A 36 -5.69 18.68 -9.87
C TYR A 36 -5.28 17.94 -8.60
N ALA A 37 -4.31 17.06 -8.74
CA ALA A 37 -3.65 16.39 -7.62
C ALA A 37 -2.13 16.34 -7.83
N ASP A 38 -1.39 16.47 -6.72
CA ASP A 38 0.03 16.16 -6.62
C ASP A 38 0.19 14.91 -5.76
N ASN A 39 0.98 13.95 -6.23
CA ASN A 39 1.31 12.73 -5.51
C ASN A 39 2.83 12.61 -5.36
N PRO A 40 3.43 13.03 -4.24
CA PRO A 40 4.86 12.89 -4.02
C PRO A 40 5.30 11.45 -3.69
N ALA A 41 4.36 10.52 -3.47
CA ALA A 41 4.68 9.14 -3.13
C ALA A 41 5.36 8.38 -4.28
N VAL A 42 6.09 7.32 -3.94
CA VAL A 42 6.82 6.46 -4.89
C VAL A 42 5.93 5.43 -5.59
N ILE A 43 4.65 5.36 -5.21
CA ILE A 43 3.63 4.48 -5.78
C ILE A 43 2.40 5.30 -6.18
N PRO A 44 1.52 4.81 -7.06
CA PRO A 44 0.25 5.47 -7.31
C PRO A 44 -0.60 5.51 -6.04
N MET A 45 -1.48 6.50 -5.95
CA MET A 45 -2.50 6.64 -4.93
C MET A 45 -3.86 6.77 -5.60
N THR A 46 -4.94 6.44 -4.89
CA THR A 46 -6.29 6.64 -5.42
C THR A 46 -7.03 7.66 -4.57
N ALA A 47 -7.62 8.65 -5.21
CA ALA A 47 -8.51 9.61 -4.58
C ALA A 47 -9.97 9.24 -4.82
N GLU A 48 -10.74 9.06 -3.76
CA GLU A 48 -12.20 9.15 -3.79
C GLU A 48 -12.56 10.62 -3.68
N ILE A 49 -13.25 11.15 -4.67
CA ILE A 49 -13.67 12.55 -4.72
C ILE A 49 -15.18 12.62 -4.70
N LYS A 50 -15.71 13.46 -3.81
CA LYS A 50 -17.12 13.83 -3.75
C LYS A 50 -17.27 15.33 -3.95
N LEU A 51 -18.13 15.71 -4.88
CA LEU A 51 -18.37 17.09 -5.29
C LEU A 51 -19.74 17.59 -4.87
N ASN A 52 -19.81 18.82 -4.42
CA ASN A 52 -21.05 19.56 -4.25
C ASN A 52 -21.12 20.66 -5.32
N LEU A 53 -21.92 20.43 -6.35
CA LEU A 53 -21.97 21.26 -7.55
C LEU A 53 -23.18 22.22 -7.54
N THR A 54 -22.94 23.50 -7.79
CA THR A 54 -23.99 24.50 -8.02
C THR A 54 -23.87 25.05 -9.44
N ASN A 55 -24.85 24.77 -10.29
CA ASN A 55 -24.89 25.17 -11.70
C ASN A 55 -23.61 24.77 -12.47
N MET A 56 -23.06 23.61 -12.16
CA MET A 56 -21.89 23.02 -12.84
C MET A 56 -22.15 21.55 -13.17
N LYS A 57 -21.41 21.01 -14.13
CA LYS A 57 -21.46 19.62 -14.58
C LYS A 57 -20.02 19.12 -14.81
N THR A 58 -19.69 17.94 -14.31
CA THR A 58 -18.39 17.31 -14.52
C THR A 58 -18.27 16.69 -15.91
N ASP A 59 -17.05 16.50 -16.39
CA ASP A 59 -16.72 15.83 -17.65
C ASP A 59 -17.02 14.32 -17.62
N PHE A 60 -17.00 13.68 -16.45
CA PHE A 60 -17.35 12.27 -16.29
C PHE A 60 -18.85 12.01 -15.96
N GLY A 61 -19.66 13.08 -15.82
CA GLY A 61 -21.11 13.00 -15.67
C GLY A 61 -21.63 12.67 -14.27
N GLY A 62 -20.75 12.54 -13.25
CA GLY A 62 -21.07 12.27 -11.86
C GLY A 62 -20.62 13.39 -10.92
N ASP A 63 -20.98 13.26 -9.66
CA ASP A 63 -20.52 14.11 -8.54
C ASP A 63 -19.63 13.35 -7.54
N GLU A 64 -19.43 12.05 -7.77
CA GLU A 64 -18.58 11.19 -6.96
C GLU A 64 -17.81 10.21 -7.85
N GLY A 65 -16.52 9.94 -7.56
CA GLY A 65 -15.70 9.02 -8.34
C GLY A 65 -14.36 8.70 -7.71
N LEU A 66 -13.74 7.62 -8.20
CA LEU A 66 -12.39 7.19 -7.84
C LEU A 66 -11.41 7.56 -8.97
N PHE A 67 -10.30 8.18 -8.62
CA PHE A 67 -9.29 8.67 -9.56
C PHE A 67 -7.91 8.21 -9.14
N VAL A 68 -7.20 7.51 -10.02
CA VAL A 68 -5.80 7.11 -9.78
C VAL A 68 -4.89 8.29 -10.05
N ILE A 69 -4.03 8.59 -9.07
CA ILE A 69 -3.01 9.63 -9.15
C ILE A 69 -1.67 8.92 -9.34
N PRO A 70 -1.01 9.04 -10.48
CA PRO A 70 0.26 8.38 -10.72
C PRO A 70 1.32 8.71 -9.67
N GLN A 71 2.28 7.81 -9.47
CA GLN A 71 3.43 8.07 -8.61
C GLN A 71 4.21 9.30 -9.08
N LYS A 72 4.71 10.12 -8.15
CA LYS A 72 5.49 11.33 -8.46
C LYS A 72 4.79 12.31 -9.40
N ALA A 73 3.45 12.27 -9.41
CA ALA A 73 2.67 13.17 -10.23
C ALA A 73 2.70 14.59 -9.67
N GLU A 74 2.86 15.56 -10.57
CA GLU A 74 2.72 16.98 -10.30
C GLU A 74 1.62 17.53 -11.21
N ARG A 75 0.70 18.30 -10.64
CA ARG A 75 -0.42 18.92 -11.36
C ARG A 75 -1.19 17.96 -12.27
N HIS A 76 -1.45 16.73 -11.78
CA HIS A 76 -2.20 15.73 -12.50
C HIS A 76 -3.69 16.08 -12.49
N GLN A 77 -4.28 16.28 -13.67
CA GLN A 77 -5.70 16.59 -13.78
C GLN A 77 -6.54 15.34 -13.48
N LEU A 78 -7.45 15.45 -12.51
CA LEU A 78 -8.37 14.39 -12.14
C LEU A 78 -9.70 14.50 -12.90
N LEU A 79 -10.27 15.71 -12.94
CA LEU A 79 -11.53 15.99 -13.59
C LEU A 79 -11.66 17.48 -13.93
N SER A 80 -12.65 17.82 -14.74
CA SER A 80 -13.09 19.19 -14.96
C SER A 80 -14.60 19.33 -14.70
N ALA A 81 -15.00 20.49 -14.18
CA ALA A 81 -16.40 20.89 -14.01
C ALA A 81 -16.69 22.17 -14.80
N LYS A 82 -17.70 22.13 -15.67
CA LYS A 82 -18.10 23.24 -16.53
C LYS A 82 -19.39 23.86 -16.03
N ALA A 83 -19.49 25.20 -16.14
CA ALA A 83 -20.73 25.90 -15.84
C ALA A 83 -21.84 25.48 -16.80
N THR A 84 -23.04 25.19 -16.28
CA THR A 84 -24.22 24.83 -17.08
C THR A 84 -25.04 26.06 -17.47
N ARG A 85 -24.76 27.23 -16.87
CA ARG A 85 -25.42 28.50 -17.12
C ARG A 85 -24.39 29.63 -17.16
N GLN A 86 -24.60 30.59 -18.05
CA GLN A 86 -23.73 31.78 -18.15
C GLN A 86 -24.01 32.85 -17.08
N VAL A 87 -25.19 32.80 -16.45
CA VAL A 87 -25.63 33.76 -15.44
C VAL A 87 -26.09 33.04 -14.19
N GLY A 88 -25.65 33.56 -13.05
CA GLY A 88 -26.01 33.02 -11.73
C GLY A 88 -24.80 32.57 -10.92
N LYS A 89 -25.05 32.11 -9.70
CA LYS A 89 -24.01 31.57 -8.80
C LYS A 89 -23.54 30.23 -9.32
N ILE A 90 -22.25 30.07 -9.54
CA ILE A 90 -21.59 28.78 -9.79
C ILE A 90 -20.70 28.43 -8.62
N GLY A 91 -20.58 27.16 -8.26
CA GLY A 91 -19.77 26.71 -7.14
C GLY A 91 -19.44 25.24 -7.23
N LEU A 92 -18.27 24.89 -6.69
CA LEU A 92 -17.80 23.53 -6.50
C LEU A 92 -17.26 23.41 -5.08
N GLY A 93 -17.88 22.54 -4.27
CA GLY A 93 -17.31 22.02 -3.02
C GLY A 93 -16.64 20.69 -3.31
N LEU A 94 -15.53 20.38 -2.63
CA LEU A 94 -14.77 19.15 -2.83
C LEU A 94 -14.45 18.53 -1.46
N GLU A 95 -14.76 17.25 -1.33
CA GLU A 95 -14.31 16.36 -0.25
C GLU A 95 -13.51 15.22 -0.88
N SER A 96 -12.47 14.74 -0.20
CA SER A 96 -11.65 13.64 -0.72
C SER A 96 -11.16 12.69 0.37
N ILE A 97 -11.03 11.41 0.00
CA ILE A 97 -10.39 10.36 0.79
C ILE A 97 -9.26 9.78 -0.08
N ILE A 98 -8.08 9.57 0.51
CA ILE A 98 -6.94 9.00 -0.21
C ILE A 98 -6.71 7.56 0.22
N TYR A 99 -6.67 6.66 -0.76
CA TYR A 99 -6.35 5.25 -0.61
C TYR A 99 -4.94 4.95 -1.10
N ILE A 100 -4.26 4.02 -0.43
CA ILE A 100 -2.90 3.59 -0.78
C ILE A 100 -2.96 2.67 -1.99
N GLY A 101 -2.15 2.97 -3.01
CA GLY A 101 -2.06 2.19 -4.24
C GLY A 101 -3.16 2.50 -5.26
N ASP A 102 -3.19 1.72 -6.32
CA ASP A 102 -4.25 1.73 -7.34
C ASP A 102 -5.34 0.74 -6.93
N VAL A 103 -6.38 1.23 -6.21
CA VAL A 103 -7.51 0.39 -5.76
C VAL A 103 -8.48 0.03 -6.90
N LEU A 104 -8.31 0.62 -8.08
CA LEU A 104 -9.08 0.27 -9.28
C LEU A 104 -8.49 -0.93 -10.01
N ASN A 105 -7.21 -1.23 -9.77
CA ASN A 105 -6.58 -2.42 -10.31
C ASN A 105 -7.09 -3.67 -9.56
N GLN A 106 -8.13 -4.29 -10.10
CA GLN A 106 -8.73 -5.51 -9.58
C GLN A 106 -8.25 -6.77 -10.31
N SER A 107 -7.08 -6.70 -10.98
CA SER A 107 -6.50 -7.85 -11.68
C SER A 107 -6.41 -9.04 -10.72
N GLU A 108 -6.95 -10.18 -11.15
CA GLU A 108 -6.70 -11.45 -10.49
C GLU A 108 -5.33 -11.94 -10.97
N THR A 109 -4.32 -11.83 -10.12
CA THR A 109 -2.98 -12.30 -10.47
C THR A 109 -2.71 -13.65 -9.84
N GLU A 110 -2.52 -14.67 -10.67
CA GLU A 110 -1.95 -15.96 -10.27
C GLU A 110 -0.42 -15.89 -10.25
N HIS A 111 0.15 -14.83 -9.66
CA HIS A 111 1.59 -14.72 -9.59
C HIS A 111 2.18 -15.81 -8.68
N ILE A 112 3.25 -16.44 -9.16
CA ILE A 112 4.01 -17.43 -8.39
C ILE A 112 5.17 -16.68 -7.73
N TYR A 113 5.18 -16.68 -6.40
CA TYR A 113 6.18 -16.00 -5.59
C TYR A 113 7.40 -16.90 -5.38
N GLU A 114 8.57 -16.31 -5.30
CA GLU A 114 9.76 -17.00 -4.80
C GLU A 114 9.74 -17.08 -3.27
N LEU A 115 10.34 -18.13 -2.70
CA LEU A 115 10.53 -18.19 -1.25
C LEU A 115 11.43 -17.03 -0.77
N PRO A 116 11.07 -16.32 0.32
CA PRO A 116 11.73 -15.07 0.72
C PRO A 116 13.06 -15.27 1.45
N PHE A 117 13.83 -16.30 1.13
CA PHE A 117 15.12 -16.62 1.75
C PHE A 117 16.14 -17.11 0.72
N ALA A 118 17.36 -17.46 1.14
CA ALA A 118 18.45 -17.82 0.23
C ALA A 118 18.18 -19.16 -0.48
N SER A 119 18.65 -19.29 -1.73
CA SER A 119 18.62 -20.57 -2.46
C SER A 119 19.34 -21.67 -1.69
N GLY A 120 18.77 -22.89 -1.75
CA GLY A 120 19.26 -24.06 -1.04
C GLY A 120 18.87 -24.12 0.45
N MET A 121 18.33 -23.06 1.03
CA MET A 121 17.84 -23.07 2.41
C MET A 121 16.45 -23.69 2.49
N THR A 122 16.17 -24.31 3.64
CA THR A 122 14.88 -24.94 3.98
C THR A 122 14.36 -24.39 5.27
N TYR A 123 13.10 -23.92 5.28
CA TYR A 123 12.43 -23.46 6.50
C TYR A 123 11.07 -24.12 6.65
N GLN A 124 10.72 -24.36 7.91
CA GLN A 124 9.40 -24.84 8.29
C GLN A 124 8.42 -23.67 8.36
N ILE A 125 7.16 -23.91 7.98
CA ILE A 125 6.06 -22.98 8.21
C ILE A 125 5.53 -23.19 9.63
N SER A 126 5.82 -22.26 10.53
CA SER A 126 5.37 -22.30 11.93
C SER A 126 3.89 -21.92 12.08
N GLN A 127 3.39 -21.03 11.20
CA GLN A 127 1.97 -20.68 11.11
C GLN A 127 1.60 -20.44 9.65
N GLY A 128 0.51 -21.04 9.20
CA GLY A 128 0.02 -20.95 7.81
C GLY A 128 -1.16 -19.97 7.66
N TYR A 129 -1.78 -20.03 6.49
CA TYR A 129 -2.99 -19.27 6.15
C TYR A 129 -4.14 -19.57 7.11
N ASN A 130 -4.82 -18.56 7.61
CA ASN A 130 -5.88 -18.68 8.62
C ASN A 130 -5.44 -19.40 9.91
N GLY A 131 -4.15 -19.38 10.23
CA GLY A 131 -3.57 -19.98 11.42
C GLY A 131 -4.23 -19.48 12.72
N ARG A 132 -4.27 -20.34 13.73
CA ARG A 132 -5.12 -20.15 14.91
C ARG A 132 -4.71 -19.00 15.83
N PHE A 133 -3.43 -18.57 15.78
CA PHE A 133 -2.93 -17.54 16.69
C PHE A 133 -3.21 -16.13 16.17
N SER A 134 -2.38 -15.63 15.25
CA SER A 134 -2.44 -14.25 14.73
C SER A 134 -2.98 -14.15 13.30
N HIS A 135 -3.10 -15.29 12.57
CA HIS A 135 -3.56 -15.31 11.18
C HIS A 135 -5.05 -15.59 11.00
N LYS A 136 -5.86 -15.51 12.06
CA LYS A 136 -7.30 -15.74 11.96
C LYS A 136 -7.94 -14.73 10.99
N GLY A 137 -8.50 -15.25 9.88
CA GLY A 137 -9.05 -14.41 8.80
C GLY A 137 -7.99 -13.74 7.91
N VAL A 138 -6.70 -14.09 8.07
CA VAL A 138 -5.60 -13.51 7.31
C VAL A 138 -4.83 -14.60 6.56
N ASN A 139 -4.58 -14.37 5.28
CA ASN A 139 -3.73 -15.22 4.46
C ASN A 139 -2.26 -14.78 4.60
N ALA A 140 -1.63 -15.10 5.72
CA ALA A 140 -0.23 -14.85 6.00
C ALA A 140 0.52 -16.14 6.32
N ILE A 141 1.84 -16.13 6.24
CA ILE A 141 2.74 -17.27 6.47
C ILE A 141 3.88 -16.81 7.37
N ASP A 142 4.21 -17.63 8.37
CA ASP A 142 5.35 -17.45 9.25
C ASP A 142 6.41 -18.52 8.92
N PHE A 143 7.56 -18.07 8.41
CA PHE A 143 8.74 -18.90 8.19
C PHE A 143 9.59 -18.93 9.47
N ALA A 144 9.86 -20.12 10.01
CA ALA A 144 10.69 -20.31 11.21
C ALA A 144 12.15 -19.99 10.90
N MET A 145 12.50 -18.70 10.91
CA MET A 145 13.82 -18.16 10.63
C MET A 145 14.44 -17.58 11.91
N ASP A 146 15.71 -17.84 12.13
CA ASP A 146 16.47 -17.25 13.23
C ASP A 146 16.70 -15.75 13.02
N VAL A 147 17.05 -15.03 14.11
CA VAL A 147 17.36 -13.61 14.02
C VAL A 147 18.62 -13.38 13.17
N GLY A 148 18.53 -12.53 12.16
CA GLY A 148 19.66 -12.10 11.35
C GLY A 148 19.85 -12.91 10.07
N GLU A 149 18.95 -13.82 9.73
CA GLU A 149 18.97 -14.51 8.46
C GLU A 149 18.54 -13.61 7.32
N LYS A 150 19.09 -13.84 6.13
CA LYS A 150 18.88 -12.99 4.96
C LYS A 150 17.44 -13.16 4.42
N VAL A 151 16.75 -12.04 4.24
CA VAL A 151 15.41 -11.95 3.65
C VAL A 151 15.51 -11.37 2.25
N TYR A 152 14.87 -12.04 1.30
CA TYR A 152 14.89 -11.68 -0.12
C TYR A 152 13.50 -11.31 -0.63
N ALA A 153 13.45 -10.45 -1.64
CA ALA A 153 12.20 -10.09 -2.29
C ALA A 153 11.59 -11.33 -2.98
N ALA A 154 10.42 -11.75 -2.53
CA ALA A 154 9.67 -12.87 -3.12
C ALA A 154 9.09 -12.53 -4.50
N ARG A 155 8.95 -11.23 -4.79
CA ARG A 155 8.51 -10.65 -6.06
C ARG A 155 9.10 -9.26 -6.21
N GLY A 156 9.45 -8.86 -7.45
CA GLY A 156 9.95 -7.53 -7.76
C GLY A 156 8.90 -6.44 -7.61
N GLY A 157 9.33 -5.20 -7.36
CA GLY A 157 8.46 -4.06 -7.19
C GLY A 157 9.17 -2.81 -6.69
N ILE A 158 8.41 -1.89 -6.11
CA ILE A 158 8.91 -0.65 -5.51
C ILE A 158 8.78 -0.74 -3.99
N VAL A 159 9.87 -0.51 -3.27
CA VAL A 159 9.86 -0.42 -1.81
C VAL A 159 9.04 0.81 -1.41
N TYR A 160 7.84 0.56 -0.87
CA TYR A 160 6.92 1.61 -0.48
C TYR A 160 7.15 2.10 0.94
N ARG A 161 7.45 1.18 1.86
CA ARG A 161 7.63 1.52 3.28
C ARG A 161 8.71 0.68 3.92
N VAL A 162 9.49 1.31 4.79
CA VAL A 162 10.51 0.66 5.62
C VAL A 162 10.38 1.17 7.04
N VAL A 163 10.18 0.26 7.98
CA VAL A 163 10.25 0.51 9.44
C VAL A 163 11.31 -0.41 10.00
N GLN A 164 12.34 0.13 10.69
CA GLN A 164 13.47 -0.68 11.15
C GLN A 164 14.11 -0.21 12.47
N LYS A 165 13.50 0.78 13.14
CA LYS A 165 14.10 1.40 14.36
C LYS A 165 13.62 0.81 15.67
N ASN A 166 12.80 -0.23 15.63
CA ASN A 166 12.26 -0.87 16.81
C ASN A 166 13.15 -2.04 17.24
N SER A 167 13.36 -2.19 18.55
CA SER A 167 14.12 -3.31 19.13
C SER A 167 13.30 -4.16 20.11
N LYS A 168 12.03 -3.76 20.35
CA LYS A 168 11.14 -4.37 21.34
C LYS A 168 10.28 -5.45 20.70
N SER A 169 10.04 -6.54 21.48
CA SER A 169 9.02 -7.54 21.17
C SER A 169 8.25 -7.95 22.42
N CYS A 170 7.03 -8.42 22.27
CA CYS A 170 6.28 -9.09 23.31
C CYS A 170 5.15 -9.94 22.70
N GLN A 171 4.59 -10.85 23.52
CA GLN A 171 3.51 -11.77 23.09
C GLN A 171 2.11 -11.14 23.20
N HIS A 172 2.00 -9.83 23.32
CA HIS A 172 0.74 -9.10 23.41
C HIS A 172 0.57 -8.16 22.22
N SER A 173 -0.67 -8.03 21.72
CA SER A 173 -0.99 -7.21 20.53
C SER A 173 -0.60 -5.73 20.65
N SER A 174 -0.45 -5.20 21.88
CA SER A 174 0.08 -3.84 22.11
C SER A 174 1.52 -3.65 21.62
N CYS A 175 2.26 -4.73 21.34
CA CYS A 175 3.60 -4.62 20.76
C CYS A 175 3.57 -4.51 19.22
N GLN A 176 2.42 -4.56 18.56
CA GLN A 176 2.31 -4.43 17.11
C GLN A 176 2.94 -3.13 16.59
N GLU A 177 2.88 -2.04 17.36
CA GLU A 177 3.51 -0.76 17.01
C GLU A 177 5.05 -0.82 16.93
N TYR A 178 5.69 -1.82 17.55
CA TYR A 178 7.13 -2.03 17.51
C TYR A 178 7.58 -2.97 16.39
N ASN A 179 6.70 -3.32 15.47
CA ASN A 179 7.05 -4.16 14.33
C ASN A 179 7.99 -3.43 13.37
N ASN A 180 9.09 -4.10 12.97
CA ASN A 180 9.91 -3.68 11.84
C ASN A 180 9.47 -4.45 10.60
N TYR A 181 9.32 -3.73 9.49
CA TYR A 181 8.85 -4.35 8.25
C TYR A 181 9.29 -3.60 7.00
N ILE A 182 9.27 -4.31 5.90
CA ILE A 182 9.41 -3.78 4.55
C ILE A 182 8.13 -4.09 3.78
N MET A 183 7.59 -3.09 3.08
CA MET A 183 6.47 -3.26 2.16
C MET A 183 6.93 -2.97 0.73
N ILE A 184 6.61 -3.88 -0.19
CA ILE A 184 6.91 -3.73 -1.62
C ILE A 184 5.58 -3.68 -2.37
N TYR A 185 5.42 -2.65 -3.20
CA TYR A 185 4.29 -2.48 -4.13
C TYR A 185 4.62 -3.12 -5.47
N HIS A 186 3.70 -3.92 -6.02
CA HIS A 186 3.84 -4.64 -7.29
C HIS A 186 3.02 -4.00 -8.40
N ASP A 187 3.39 -4.25 -9.65
CA ASP A 187 2.78 -3.62 -10.84
C ASP A 187 1.28 -3.99 -11.02
N ASP A 188 0.81 -5.05 -10.36
CA ASP A 188 -0.61 -5.45 -10.36
C ASP A 188 -1.45 -4.85 -9.24
N GLY A 189 -0.90 -3.90 -8.49
CA GLY A 189 -1.60 -3.23 -7.38
C GLY A 189 -1.53 -3.99 -6.05
N THR A 190 -0.91 -5.17 -6.01
CA THR A 190 -0.70 -5.92 -4.76
C THR A 190 0.52 -5.43 -4.00
N PHE A 191 0.58 -5.79 -2.71
CA PHE A 191 1.70 -5.51 -1.81
C PHE A 191 2.20 -6.82 -1.22
N SER A 192 3.51 -6.95 -1.04
CA SER A 192 4.10 -7.92 -0.13
C SER A 192 4.68 -7.22 1.09
N GLU A 193 4.48 -7.80 2.26
CA GLU A 193 5.00 -7.29 3.53
C GLU A 193 5.85 -8.37 4.20
N TYR A 194 7.03 -7.97 4.64
CA TYR A 194 8.05 -8.77 5.32
C TYR A 194 8.24 -8.21 6.71
N SER A 195 7.72 -8.88 7.71
CA SER A 195 7.58 -8.34 9.07
C SER A 195 8.44 -9.06 10.10
N HIS A 196 8.52 -8.48 11.31
CA HIS A 196 9.33 -8.89 12.44
C HIS A 196 10.84 -8.82 12.19
N LEU A 197 11.28 -7.94 11.28
CA LEU A 197 12.69 -7.76 10.95
C LEU A 197 13.49 -7.28 12.17
N LYS A 198 14.80 -7.57 12.20
CA LYS A 198 15.68 -7.11 13.28
C LYS A 198 15.82 -5.59 13.31
N TYR A 199 16.26 -5.04 14.42
CA TYR A 199 16.63 -3.63 14.56
C TYR A 199 17.69 -3.26 13.50
N ASN A 200 17.46 -2.16 12.76
CA ASN A 200 18.29 -1.74 11.62
C ASN A 200 18.52 -2.87 10.60
N GLY A 201 17.49 -3.70 10.35
CA GLY A 201 17.59 -4.89 9.53
C GLY A 201 17.15 -4.74 8.10
N ALA A 202 16.75 -3.56 7.64
CA ALA A 202 16.47 -3.33 6.22
C ALA A 202 17.75 -3.02 5.46
N ASP A 203 17.91 -3.62 4.27
CA ASP A 203 19.02 -3.40 3.33
C ASP A 203 18.58 -2.57 2.12
N VAL A 204 17.35 -2.08 2.16
CA VAL A 204 16.71 -1.24 1.15
C VAL A 204 16.07 -0.02 1.79
N LYS A 205 15.75 0.98 0.98
CA LYS A 205 15.06 2.23 1.37
C LYS A 205 13.82 2.48 0.52
N VAL A 206 12.95 3.32 1.01
CA VAL A 206 11.76 3.77 0.28
C VAL A 206 12.13 4.37 -1.08
N GLY A 207 11.47 3.90 -2.13
CA GLY A 207 11.70 4.30 -3.52
C GLY A 207 12.65 3.38 -4.29
N ASP A 208 13.37 2.46 -3.63
CA ASP A 208 14.20 1.48 -4.33
C ASP A 208 13.31 0.55 -5.16
N ARG A 209 13.75 0.26 -6.40
CA ARG A 209 13.17 -0.78 -7.24
C ARG A 209 13.96 -2.06 -7.04
N VAL A 210 13.28 -3.10 -6.56
CA VAL A 210 13.87 -4.42 -6.33
C VAL A 210 13.36 -5.42 -7.36
N LYS A 211 14.19 -6.41 -7.68
CA LYS A 211 13.84 -7.58 -8.48
C LYS A 211 13.53 -8.75 -7.54
N THR A 212 12.81 -9.73 -8.05
CA THR A 212 12.66 -11.02 -7.37
C THR A 212 14.03 -11.60 -7.05
N GLY A 213 14.26 -12.01 -5.80
CA GLY A 213 15.52 -12.56 -5.33
C GLY A 213 16.56 -11.54 -4.86
N ASP A 214 16.28 -10.24 -4.93
CA ASP A 214 17.17 -9.23 -4.33
C ASP A 214 17.15 -9.32 -2.79
N LEU A 215 18.32 -9.17 -2.14
CA LEU A 215 18.41 -9.04 -0.69
C LEU A 215 17.70 -7.74 -0.25
N ILE A 216 16.75 -7.84 0.67
CA ILE A 216 16.00 -6.67 1.16
C ILE A 216 16.20 -6.41 2.65
N GLY A 217 16.66 -7.40 3.41
CA GLY A 217 16.88 -7.21 4.83
C GLY A 217 17.20 -8.50 5.57
N PHE A 218 16.94 -8.48 6.89
CA PHE A 218 17.28 -9.59 7.77
C PHE A 218 16.14 -9.86 8.77
N SER A 219 15.82 -11.15 8.95
CA SER A 219 14.83 -11.64 9.90
C SER A 219 15.11 -11.23 11.33
N GLY A 220 14.11 -11.26 12.17
CA GLY A 220 14.22 -10.84 13.55
C GLY A 220 13.11 -11.37 14.45
N ASN A 221 12.75 -10.55 15.47
CA ASN A 221 11.71 -10.87 16.43
C ASN A 221 11.10 -9.59 17.01
N THR A 222 10.93 -8.53 16.20
CA THR A 222 10.38 -7.26 16.70
C THR A 222 8.86 -7.23 16.63
N GLY A 223 8.23 -6.42 17.46
CA GLY A 223 6.77 -6.25 17.47
C GLY A 223 6.01 -7.33 18.25
N TRP A 224 4.80 -7.63 17.84
CA TRP A 224 3.98 -8.68 18.44
C TRP A 224 4.42 -10.04 17.92
N SER A 225 5.31 -10.68 18.65
CA SER A 225 5.92 -11.96 18.28
C SER A 225 6.24 -12.80 19.51
N SER A 226 6.07 -14.12 19.41
CA SER A 226 6.39 -15.09 20.46
C SER A 226 7.80 -15.70 20.33
N GLY A 227 8.47 -15.50 19.19
CA GLY A 227 9.79 -16.04 18.89
C GLY A 227 10.27 -15.61 17.51
N PRO A 228 11.56 -15.82 17.18
CA PRO A 228 12.11 -15.44 15.88
C PRO A 228 11.37 -16.09 14.71
N HIS A 229 10.97 -15.31 13.73
CA HIS A 229 10.38 -15.78 12.47
C HIS A 229 10.31 -14.62 11.46
N LEU A 230 10.10 -14.95 10.19
CA LEU A 230 9.71 -14.00 9.17
C LEU A 230 8.21 -14.16 8.92
N HIS A 231 7.42 -13.14 9.25
CA HIS A 231 6.03 -13.05 8.84
C HIS A 231 5.95 -12.47 7.44
N PHE A 232 5.25 -13.16 6.54
CA PHE A 232 5.06 -12.75 5.15
C PHE A 232 3.58 -12.75 4.78
N VAL A 233 3.13 -11.66 4.15
CA VAL A 233 1.75 -11.57 3.66
C VAL A 233 1.71 -10.80 2.34
N VAL A 234 0.89 -11.29 1.41
CA VAL A 234 0.50 -10.56 0.20
C VAL A 234 -0.93 -10.07 0.36
N TYR A 235 -1.17 -8.83 -0.04
CA TYR A 235 -2.50 -8.23 0.06
C TYR A 235 -2.72 -7.16 -1.01
N LYS A 236 -3.97 -6.79 -1.20
CA LYS A 236 -4.38 -5.59 -1.94
C LYS A 236 -5.39 -4.78 -1.12
N TYR A 237 -5.59 -3.53 -1.51
CA TYR A 237 -6.70 -2.74 -1.00
C TYR A 237 -7.89 -2.82 -1.94
N ASP A 238 -9.10 -2.94 -1.39
CA ASP A 238 -10.34 -2.79 -2.16
C ASP A 238 -10.68 -1.30 -2.38
N GLN A 239 -11.73 -1.04 -3.16
CA GLN A 239 -12.18 0.33 -3.47
C GLN A 239 -12.70 1.11 -2.25
N LYS A 240 -12.79 0.48 -1.07
CA LYS A 240 -13.15 1.11 0.20
C LYS A 240 -11.94 1.27 1.13
N GLY A 241 -10.74 0.96 0.63
CA GLY A 241 -9.50 1.01 1.40
C GLY A 241 -9.31 -0.12 2.40
N ASN A 242 -10.11 -1.20 2.35
CA ASN A 242 -9.93 -2.34 3.23
C ASN A 242 -8.81 -3.25 2.69
N ARG A 243 -7.91 -3.65 3.58
CA ARG A 243 -6.82 -4.59 3.27
C ARG A 243 -7.38 -6.01 3.14
N GLN A 244 -7.14 -6.64 1.99
CA GLN A 244 -7.53 -8.01 1.69
C GLN A 244 -6.29 -8.86 1.45
N SER A 245 -5.99 -9.78 2.36
CA SER A 245 -4.87 -10.71 2.23
C SER A 245 -5.17 -11.82 1.21
N LEU A 246 -4.17 -12.19 0.43
CA LEU A 246 -4.28 -13.14 -0.68
C LEU A 246 -3.54 -14.43 -0.36
N LYS A 247 -4.13 -15.58 -0.70
CA LYS A 247 -3.40 -16.84 -0.77
C LYS A 247 -2.49 -16.82 -1.99
N THR A 248 -1.23 -17.16 -1.78
CA THR A 248 -0.20 -17.15 -2.82
C THR A 248 0.39 -18.54 -3.03
N LYS A 249 0.77 -18.84 -4.29
CA LYS A 249 1.61 -19.98 -4.62
C LYS A 249 3.08 -19.57 -4.58
N PHE A 250 3.93 -20.50 -4.14
CA PHE A 250 5.37 -20.29 -4.10
C PHE A 250 6.07 -21.36 -4.94
N ARG A 251 7.16 -20.97 -5.59
CA ARG A 251 8.08 -21.89 -6.24
C ARG A 251 8.96 -22.54 -5.19
N THR A 252 8.94 -23.88 -5.18
CA THR A 252 9.73 -24.69 -4.25
C THR A 252 10.50 -25.75 -5.02
N LYS A 253 11.67 -26.12 -4.51
CA LYS A 253 12.52 -27.15 -5.12
C LYS A 253 11.85 -28.53 -5.13
N ASP A 254 11.17 -28.87 -4.05
CA ASP A 254 10.71 -30.24 -3.81
C ASP A 254 9.29 -30.51 -4.33
N GLN A 255 8.43 -29.47 -4.47
CA GLN A 255 7.02 -29.60 -4.82
C GLN A 255 6.59 -28.71 -5.99
N GLY A 256 7.54 -28.00 -6.62
CA GLY A 256 7.22 -27.02 -7.68
C GLY A 256 6.36 -25.86 -7.15
N ASP A 257 5.45 -25.37 -7.98
CA ASP A 257 4.58 -24.23 -7.66
C ASP A 257 3.41 -24.68 -6.76
N THR A 258 3.48 -24.38 -5.47
CA THR A 258 2.54 -24.90 -4.47
C THR A 258 2.08 -23.86 -3.46
N ILE A 259 0.94 -24.11 -2.80
CA ILE A 259 0.47 -23.36 -1.63
C ILE A 259 1.11 -23.98 -0.39
N LEU A 260 1.87 -23.18 0.35
CA LEU A 260 2.55 -23.66 1.56
C LEU A 260 1.55 -24.03 2.66
N GLN A 261 1.84 -25.10 3.37
CA GLN A 261 1.01 -25.64 4.44
C GLN A 261 1.71 -25.45 5.80
N GLU A 262 0.92 -25.18 6.84
CA GLU A 262 1.41 -25.14 8.23
C GLU A 262 2.11 -26.47 8.57
N GLN A 263 3.22 -26.41 9.30
CA GLN A 263 4.12 -27.52 9.63
C GLN A 263 4.89 -28.12 8.45
N GLY A 264 4.62 -27.72 7.21
CA GLY A 264 5.42 -28.12 6.04
C GLY A 264 6.80 -27.45 6.04
N SER A 265 7.80 -28.13 5.47
CA SER A 265 9.14 -27.58 5.25
C SER A 265 9.38 -27.44 3.76
N TYR A 266 9.94 -26.31 3.33
CA TYR A 266 10.10 -26.00 1.92
C TYR A 266 11.49 -25.46 1.63
N THR A 267 12.09 -25.99 0.54
CA THR A 267 13.43 -25.61 0.07
C THR A 267 13.31 -24.64 -1.10
N LYS A 268 14.06 -23.55 -1.09
CA LYS A 268 14.20 -22.66 -2.25
C LYS A 268 15.16 -23.29 -3.28
N GLU A 269 14.79 -23.18 -4.57
CA GLU A 269 15.66 -23.53 -5.69
C GLU A 269 16.98 -22.73 -5.72
#